data_83e3bcd965b507f14439c93d98b2a987
#
_entry.id   83e3bcd965b507f14439c93d98b2a987
#
_cell.length_a   1.000
_cell.length_b   1.000
_cell.length_c   1.000
_cell.angle_alpha   90.00
_cell.angle_beta   90.00
_cell.angle_gamma   90.00
#
_symmetry.space_group_name_H-M   'P 1'
#
loop_
_entity.id
_entity.type
_entity.pdbx_description
1 polymer ?
#
loop_
_entity_poly.entity_id
_entity_poly.type
_entity_poly.pdbx_seq_one_letter_code
_entity_poly.pdbx_strand_id
1 'polypeptide(L)'
;MNETKEYTVELQQLFIEFLAQDKDLFLRVNNIVEASYFDRTLRKTVVFLQEHVASYGALPTPEQIIALTGIKLAGISDTIDDRHKSWFIDEFEGFCKHKALEAAILQSADLVEK
;
A
#
# COMPACT_ATOMS: atom_id res chain seq x y z
N MET A 1 1.14 27.06 -6.76
CA MET A 1 0.21 26.67 -5.79
C MET A 1 0.39 25.25 -5.32
N ASN A 2 0.46 25.10 -4.07
CA ASN A 2 0.74 23.77 -3.52
C ASN A 2 -0.51 23.10 -3.06
N GLU A 3 -0.99 22.19 -3.85
CA GLU A 3 -2.06 21.36 -3.40
C GLU A 3 -1.49 20.19 -2.65
N THR A 4 -1.90 20.07 -1.41
CA THR A 4 -1.55 18.89 -0.65
C THR A 4 -2.39 17.75 -1.17
N LYS A 5 -1.76 16.76 -1.75
CA LYS A 5 -2.47 15.61 -2.24
C LYS A 5 -3.00 14.81 -1.07
N GLU A 6 -4.30 14.53 -1.07
CA GLU A 6 -4.89 13.71 -0.05
C GLU A 6 -4.84 12.25 -0.45
N TYR A 7 -4.29 11.44 0.43
CA TYR A 7 -4.28 9.99 0.24
C TYR A 7 -5.40 9.40 1.07
N THR A 8 -6.59 9.42 0.50
CA THR A 8 -7.80 8.93 1.18
C THR A 8 -7.72 7.42 1.40
N VAL A 9 -8.59 6.92 2.28
CA VAL A 9 -8.69 5.47 2.51
C VAL A 9 -9.03 4.75 1.21
N GLU A 10 -9.89 5.33 0.40
CA GLU A 10 -10.27 4.75 -0.89
C GLU A 10 -9.09 4.63 -1.83
N LEU A 11 -8.25 5.67 -1.89
CA LEU A 11 -7.05 5.61 -2.72
C LEU A 11 -6.06 4.59 -2.18
N GLN A 12 -5.88 4.54 -0.88
CA GLN A 12 -5.01 3.54 -0.25
C GLN A 12 -5.51 2.14 -0.51
N GLN A 13 -6.81 1.92 -0.46
CA GLN A 13 -7.40 0.63 -0.77
C GLN A 13 -7.16 0.24 -2.23
N LEU A 14 -7.23 1.21 -3.14
CA LEU A 14 -6.91 0.97 -4.54
C LEU A 14 -5.46 0.53 -4.70
N PHE A 15 -4.52 1.14 -3.97
CA PHE A 15 -3.12 0.71 -3.98
C PHE A 15 -3.01 -0.76 -3.56
N ILE A 16 -3.72 -1.15 -2.51
CA ILE A 16 -3.70 -2.54 -2.04
C ILE A 16 -4.28 -3.47 -3.10
N GLU A 17 -5.32 -3.04 -3.81
CA GLU A 17 -5.91 -3.84 -4.89
C GLU A 17 -4.90 -4.10 -6.01
N PHE A 18 -4.12 -3.10 -6.40
CA PHE A 18 -3.04 -3.30 -7.36
C PHE A 18 -2.01 -4.30 -6.84
N LEU A 19 -1.57 -4.12 -5.60
CA LEU A 19 -0.57 -5.00 -5.00
C LEU A 19 -1.06 -6.44 -4.89
N ALA A 20 -2.34 -6.62 -4.62
CA ALA A 20 -2.92 -7.95 -4.42
C ALA A 20 -3.17 -8.70 -5.72
N GLN A 21 -3.10 -8.03 -6.86
CA GLN A 21 -3.41 -8.65 -8.15
C GLN A 21 -2.20 -8.88 -9.04
N ASP A 22 -1.07 -8.23 -8.74
CA ASP A 22 0.11 -8.33 -9.60
C ASP A 22 1.35 -8.55 -8.73
N LYS A 23 1.85 -9.76 -8.72
CA LYS A 23 3.02 -10.14 -7.93
C LYS A 23 4.26 -9.35 -8.34
N ASP A 24 4.47 -9.17 -9.65
CA ASP A 24 5.63 -8.43 -10.13
C ASP A 24 5.59 -7.00 -9.64
N LEU A 25 4.41 -6.39 -9.67
CA LEU A 25 4.22 -5.03 -9.17
C LEU A 25 4.49 -4.96 -7.67
N PHE A 26 3.97 -5.93 -6.93
CA PHE A 26 4.20 -6.04 -5.48
C PHE A 26 5.70 -6.11 -5.19
N LEU A 27 6.44 -6.96 -5.91
CA LEU A 27 7.87 -7.14 -5.68
C LEU A 27 8.67 -5.89 -6.02
N ARG A 28 8.22 -5.11 -6.99
CA ARG A 28 8.91 -3.88 -7.37
C ARG A 28 8.89 -2.83 -6.27
N VAL A 29 7.81 -2.76 -5.51
CA VAL A 29 7.64 -1.72 -4.50
C VAL A 29 7.74 -2.24 -3.07
N ASN A 30 7.93 -3.53 -2.89
CA ASN A 30 7.91 -4.13 -1.56
C ASN A 30 8.93 -3.53 -0.60
N ASN A 31 10.06 -3.07 -1.11
CA ASN A 31 11.09 -2.48 -0.27
C ASN A 31 10.71 -1.12 0.31
N ILE A 32 9.69 -0.47 -0.22
CA ILE A 32 9.23 0.81 0.30
C ILE A 32 7.85 0.71 0.98
N VAL A 33 7.24 -0.47 0.96
CA VAL A 33 5.93 -0.68 1.58
C VAL A 33 6.07 -0.81 3.09
N GLU A 34 5.37 0.06 3.81
CA GLU A 34 5.29 0.01 5.27
C GLU A 34 3.83 0.02 5.68
N ALA A 35 3.41 -0.96 6.46
CA ALA A 35 2.02 -1.03 6.90
C ALA A 35 1.60 0.22 7.66
N SER A 36 2.53 0.82 8.41
CA SER A 36 2.25 2.01 9.21
C SER A 36 1.91 3.24 8.38
N TYR A 37 2.24 3.25 7.08
CA TYR A 37 1.88 4.36 6.20
C TYR A 37 0.39 4.37 5.87
N PHE A 38 -0.28 3.22 5.98
CA PHE A 38 -1.68 3.07 5.60
C PHE A 38 -2.60 3.41 6.76
N ASP A 39 -3.86 3.69 6.42
CA ASP A 39 -4.89 3.86 7.43
C ASP A 39 -4.99 2.61 8.30
N ARG A 40 -5.36 2.79 9.56
CA ARG A 40 -5.45 1.69 10.52
C ARG A 40 -6.23 0.51 10.01
N THR A 41 -7.33 0.78 9.31
CA THR A 41 -8.22 -0.26 8.82
C THR A 41 -7.57 -1.14 7.77
N LEU A 42 -6.50 -0.67 7.14
CA LEU A 42 -5.84 -1.36 6.04
C LEU A 42 -4.52 -2.01 6.43
N ARG A 43 -3.98 -1.68 7.59
CA ARG A 43 -2.64 -2.16 8.01
C ARG A 43 -2.55 -3.67 8.08
N LYS A 44 -3.58 -4.30 8.63
CA LYS A 44 -3.59 -5.75 8.76
C LYS A 44 -3.53 -6.43 7.38
N THR A 45 -4.21 -5.85 6.41
CA THR A 45 -4.20 -6.38 5.04
C THR A 45 -2.81 -6.28 4.43
N VAL A 46 -2.14 -5.14 4.60
CA VAL A 46 -0.78 -4.95 4.08
C VAL A 46 0.19 -5.95 4.69
N VAL A 47 0.14 -6.11 6.02
CA VAL A 47 0.99 -7.09 6.71
C VAL A 47 0.72 -8.50 6.21
N PHE A 48 -0.55 -8.85 6.02
CA PHE A 48 -0.93 -10.17 5.52
C PHE A 48 -0.35 -10.42 4.12
N LEU A 49 -0.44 -9.43 3.22
CA LEU A 49 0.13 -9.56 1.89
C LEU A 49 1.64 -9.80 1.96
N GLN A 50 2.34 -9.00 2.75
CA GLN A 50 3.79 -9.10 2.88
C GLN A 50 4.21 -10.45 3.45
N GLU A 51 3.55 -10.90 4.50
CA GLU A 51 3.87 -12.18 5.14
C GLU A 51 3.54 -13.37 4.23
N HIS A 52 2.43 -13.29 3.51
CA HIS A 52 2.03 -14.37 2.63
C HIS A 52 3.02 -14.55 1.47
N VAL A 53 3.43 -13.44 0.86
CA VAL A 53 4.41 -13.49 -0.23
C VAL A 53 5.76 -13.99 0.29
N ALA A 54 6.16 -13.54 1.47
CA ALA A 54 7.43 -13.98 2.06
C ALA A 54 7.43 -15.48 2.37
N SER A 55 6.29 -16.02 2.82
CA SER A 55 6.19 -17.44 3.21
C SER A 55 5.97 -18.37 2.04
N TYR A 56 5.18 -17.96 1.07
CA TYR A 56 4.73 -18.86 0.00
C TYR A 56 5.20 -18.48 -1.39
N GLY A 57 5.82 -17.32 -1.53
CA GLY A 57 6.26 -16.84 -2.84
C GLY A 57 5.13 -16.53 -3.81
N ALA A 58 3.92 -16.33 -3.30
CA ALA A 58 2.73 -16.09 -4.12
C ALA A 58 1.78 -15.17 -3.37
N LEU A 59 0.97 -14.43 -4.13
CA LEU A 59 -0.05 -13.57 -3.54
C LEU A 59 -1.21 -14.43 -2.99
N PRO A 60 -1.87 -13.97 -1.91
CA PRO A 60 -3.07 -14.66 -1.43
C PRO A 60 -4.23 -14.45 -2.40
N THR A 61 -5.21 -15.35 -2.34
CA THR A 61 -6.42 -15.19 -3.13
C THR A 61 -7.34 -14.15 -2.49
N PRO A 62 -8.28 -13.57 -3.26
CA PRO A 62 -9.25 -12.65 -2.67
C PRO A 62 -10.02 -13.27 -1.50
N GLU A 63 -10.36 -14.54 -1.59
CA GLU A 63 -11.06 -15.24 -0.53
C GLU A 63 -10.24 -15.33 0.74
N GLN A 64 -8.93 -15.57 0.61
CA GLN A 64 -8.02 -15.60 1.76
C GLN A 64 -7.92 -14.22 2.40
N ILE A 65 -7.88 -13.17 1.61
CA ILE A 65 -7.81 -11.81 2.13
C ILE A 65 -9.08 -11.50 2.93
N ILE A 66 -10.25 -11.79 2.39
CA ILE A 66 -11.51 -11.57 3.09
C ILE A 66 -11.56 -12.36 4.39
N ALA A 67 -11.17 -13.63 4.33
CA ALA A 67 -11.25 -14.52 5.49
C ALA A 67 -10.36 -14.06 6.64
N LEU A 68 -9.18 -13.55 6.34
CA LEU A 68 -8.19 -13.23 7.37
C LEU A 68 -8.17 -11.76 7.78
N THR A 69 -8.60 -10.85 6.91
CA THR A 69 -8.56 -9.42 7.20
C THR A 69 -9.93 -8.78 7.27
N GLY A 70 -10.94 -9.43 6.72
CA GLY A 70 -12.29 -8.86 6.63
C GLY A 70 -12.45 -7.80 5.56
N ILE A 71 -11.40 -7.54 4.78
CA ILE A 71 -11.43 -6.51 3.74
C ILE A 71 -11.78 -7.15 2.41
N LYS A 72 -12.88 -6.67 1.80
CA LYS A 72 -13.24 -7.10 0.46
C LYS A 72 -12.67 -6.11 -0.54
N LEU A 73 -11.71 -6.56 -1.32
CA LEU A 73 -11.12 -5.72 -2.35
C LEU A 73 -11.98 -5.81 -3.61
N ALA A 74 -12.26 -4.66 -4.19
CA ALA A 74 -12.94 -4.61 -5.48
C ALA A 74 -11.99 -5.21 -6.53
N GLY A 75 -12.54 -5.98 -7.47
CA GLY A 75 -11.71 -6.51 -8.53
C GLY A 75 -11.28 -5.40 -9.47
N ILE A 76 -9.99 -5.27 -9.66
CA ILE A 76 -9.47 -4.45 -10.74
C ILE A 76 -9.60 -5.31 -11.99
N SER A 77 -9.76 -4.68 -13.14
CA SER A 77 -9.84 -5.37 -14.43
C SER A 77 -8.75 -6.46 -14.54
N ASP A 78 -9.11 -7.60 -15.09
CA ASP A 78 -8.20 -8.75 -15.24
C ASP A 78 -6.89 -8.39 -15.94
N THR A 79 -6.90 -7.34 -16.75
CA THR A 79 -5.70 -6.88 -17.43
C THR A 79 -5.32 -5.51 -16.92
N ILE A 80 -4.29 -5.48 -16.09
CA ILE A 80 -3.64 -4.23 -15.71
C ILE A 80 -2.59 -3.97 -16.78
N ASP A 81 -2.80 -2.95 -17.62
CA ASP A 81 -1.83 -2.64 -18.67
C ASP A 81 -0.67 -1.80 -18.13
N ASP A 82 0.36 -1.62 -18.97
CA ASP A 82 1.58 -0.91 -18.56
C ASP A 82 1.32 0.53 -18.13
N ARG A 83 0.32 1.18 -18.68
CA ARG A 83 -0.02 2.55 -18.28
C ARG A 83 -0.57 2.61 -16.88
N HIS A 84 -1.42 1.65 -16.53
CA HIS A 84 -1.96 1.56 -15.18
C HIS A 84 -0.87 1.24 -14.18
N LYS A 85 0.06 0.37 -14.54
CA LYS A 85 1.19 0.03 -13.67
C LYS A 85 2.10 1.24 -13.44
N SER A 86 2.38 2.01 -14.49
CA SER A 86 3.20 3.23 -14.36
C SER A 86 2.51 4.24 -13.47
N TRP A 87 1.21 4.44 -13.66
CA TRP A 87 0.44 5.33 -12.80
C TRP A 87 0.52 4.89 -11.34
N PHE A 88 0.32 3.59 -11.10
CA PHE A 88 0.37 3.06 -9.74
C PHE A 88 1.73 3.32 -9.10
N ILE A 89 2.81 3.00 -9.81
CA ILE A 89 4.16 3.15 -9.25
C ILE A 89 4.42 4.62 -8.87
N ASP A 90 4.09 5.55 -9.76
CA ASP A 90 4.30 6.97 -9.52
C ASP A 90 3.50 7.45 -8.31
N GLU A 91 2.22 7.09 -8.24
CA GLU A 91 1.35 7.51 -7.15
C GLU A 91 1.74 6.85 -5.84
N PHE A 92 2.07 5.57 -5.89
CA PHE A 92 2.43 4.83 -4.68
C PHE A 92 3.76 5.31 -4.11
N GLU A 93 4.75 5.58 -4.97
CA GLU A 93 6.03 6.13 -4.50
C GLU A 93 5.81 7.50 -3.86
N GLY A 94 4.96 8.32 -4.45
CA GLY A 94 4.61 9.62 -3.85
C GLY A 94 3.95 9.47 -2.49
N PHE A 95 3.05 8.51 -2.37
CA PHE A 95 2.38 8.21 -1.11
C PHE A 95 3.40 7.80 -0.03
N CYS A 96 4.29 6.87 -0.37
CA CYS A 96 5.29 6.40 0.60
C CYS A 96 6.26 7.51 1.01
N LYS A 97 6.69 8.33 0.07
CA LYS A 97 7.56 9.48 0.37
C LYS A 97 6.88 10.47 1.29
N HIS A 98 5.61 10.75 1.01
CA HIS A 98 4.84 11.67 1.83
C HIS A 98 4.71 11.15 3.27
N LYS A 99 4.39 9.87 3.42
CA LYS A 99 4.23 9.26 4.74
C LYS A 99 5.56 9.14 5.48
N ALA A 100 6.63 8.84 4.78
CA ALA A 100 7.95 8.78 5.39
C ALA A 100 8.38 10.16 5.89
N LEU A 101 8.08 11.22 5.13
CA LEU A 101 8.37 12.58 5.53
C LEU A 101 7.56 12.99 6.75
N GLU A 102 6.27 12.66 6.77
CA GLU A 102 5.43 12.92 7.95
C GLU A 102 6.01 12.27 9.20
N ALA A 103 6.41 11.00 9.08
CA ALA A 103 6.97 10.27 10.22
C ALA A 103 8.26 10.93 10.70
N ALA A 104 9.11 11.37 9.78
CA ALA A 104 10.37 12.05 10.13
C ALA A 104 10.11 13.38 10.84
N ILE A 105 9.13 14.13 10.37
CA ILE A 105 8.76 15.40 10.99
C ILE A 105 8.24 15.18 12.41
N LEU A 106 7.39 14.19 12.59
CA LEU A 106 6.84 13.87 13.90
C LEU A 106 7.93 13.42 14.86
N GLN A 107 8.87 12.62 14.40
CA GLN A 107 10.01 12.21 15.21
C GLN A 107 10.87 13.40 15.63
N SER A 108 11.14 14.31 14.69
CA SER A 108 11.93 15.51 14.97
C SER A 108 11.25 16.39 16.01
N ALA A 109 9.94 16.58 15.87
CA ALA A 109 9.17 17.37 16.82
C ALA A 109 9.21 16.76 18.23
N ASP A 110 9.08 15.44 18.30
CA ASP A 110 9.12 14.72 19.55
C ASP A 110 10.49 14.85 20.24
N LEU A 111 11.54 14.79 19.46
CA LEU A 111 12.90 14.98 19.99
C LEU A 111 13.13 16.41 20.50
N VAL A 112 12.58 17.37 19.80
CA VAL A 112 12.76 18.78 20.17
C VAL A 112 12.03 19.10 21.48
N GLU A 113 10.92 18.47 21.73
CA GLU A 113 10.13 18.70 22.93
C GLU A 113 10.78 18.15 24.20
N LYS A 114 11.76 17.32 24.05
CA LYS A 114 12.49 16.80 25.18
C LYS A 114 13.66 17.71 25.53
#